data_51c34a70c8e77dab1c2fbb326012f9e0
#
_entry.id   51c34a70c8e77dab1c2fbb326012f9e0
#
_cell.length_a   1.000
_cell.length_b   1.000
_cell.length_c   1.000
_cell.angle_alpha   90.00
_cell.angle_beta   90.00
_cell.angle_gamma   90.00
#
_symmetry.space_group_name_H-M   'P 1'
#
loop_
_entity.id
_entity.type
_entity.pdbx_description
1 polymer ?
#
loop_
_entity_poly.entity_id
_entity_poly.type
_entity_poly.pdbx_seq_one_letter_code
_entity_poly.pdbx_strand_id
1 'polypeptide(L)'
;VKLGLDLNMLTCEWAPLWVVDFPMFEETDSGDGLGGKWTSVHHPFTKPKGTVEAMKNNPETALSIAYDMVLNGTEIGGGSLRINTLDMQKAVFEALGISEAEAEEKFSFLLNALKYGAPPHGGLAFGLDRLIMLMTGSQSIRDVIAFPKTKTAECPLTDAPAPVDSKQLRELGIRVREKESKAE
;
A
#
# COMPACT_ATOMS: atom_id res chain seq x y z
N VAL A 1 -8.47 7.00 -20.26
CA VAL A 1 -9.85 7.56 -20.13
C VAL A 1 -9.95 8.87 -20.85
N LYS A 2 -9.15 9.90 -20.50
CA LYS A 2 -9.27 11.25 -21.11
C LYS A 2 -9.20 11.21 -22.65
N LEU A 3 -8.20 10.57 -23.24
CA LEU A 3 -8.07 10.46 -24.69
C LEU A 3 -9.30 9.76 -25.34
N GLY A 4 -9.82 8.72 -24.68
CA GLY A 4 -11.03 8.04 -25.14
C GLY A 4 -12.29 8.92 -25.11
N LEU A 5 -12.40 9.78 -24.09
CA LEU A 5 -13.47 10.80 -24.03
C LEU A 5 -13.30 11.85 -25.13
N ASP A 6 -12.11 12.43 -25.28
CA ASP A 6 -11.80 13.47 -26.26
C ASP A 6 -12.02 13.01 -27.70
N LEU A 7 -11.79 11.70 -27.96
CA LEU A 7 -11.97 11.07 -29.27
C LEU A 7 -13.35 10.38 -29.45
N ASN A 8 -14.24 10.47 -28.44
CA ASN A 8 -15.56 9.83 -28.44
C ASN A 8 -15.51 8.32 -28.72
N MET A 9 -14.52 7.63 -28.11
CA MET A 9 -14.26 6.20 -28.30
C MET A 9 -14.86 5.32 -27.20
N LEU A 10 -15.53 5.89 -26.20
CA LEU A 10 -16.15 5.12 -25.13
C LEU A 10 -17.43 4.47 -25.64
N THR A 11 -17.49 3.13 -25.57
CA THR A 11 -18.57 2.34 -26.18
C THR A 11 -19.51 1.71 -25.16
N CYS A 12 -19.21 1.79 -23.87
CA CYS A 12 -20.03 1.22 -22.80
C CYS A 12 -20.07 2.14 -21.58
N GLU A 13 -21.17 2.06 -20.83
CA GLU A 13 -21.37 2.83 -19.60
C GLU A 13 -20.48 2.32 -18.46
N TRP A 14 -20.34 1.00 -18.34
CA TRP A 14 -19.54 0.33 -17.32
C TRP A 14 -18.54 -0.61 -17.95
N ALA A 15 -17.26 -0.37 -17.71
CA ALA A 15 -16.14 -1.13 -18.27
C ALA A 15 -15.21 -1.64 -17.15
N PRO A 16 -15.57 -2.76 -16.49
CA PRO A 16 -14.68 -3.37 -15.49
C PRO A 16 -13.55 -4.15 -16.16
N LEU A 17 -12.37 -4.13 -15.55
CA LEU A 17 -11.24 -4.96 -15.92
C LEU A 17 -10.38 -5.31 -14.67
N TRP A 18 -9.58 -6.36 -14.81
CA TRP A 18 -8.58 -6.73 -13.83
C TRP A 18 -7.20 -6.35 -14.32
N VAL A 19 -6.42 -5.74 -13.45
CA VAL A 19 -4.97 -5.60 -13.61
C VAL A 19 -4.32 -6.67 -12.75
N VAL A 20 -3.44 -7.45 -13.35
CA VAL A 20 -2.76 -8.58 -12.71
C VAL A 20 -1.28 -8.58 -13.08
N ASP A 21 -0.51 -9.51 -12.49
CA ASP A 21 0.90 -9.70 -12.81
C ASP A 21 1.78 -8.47 -12.49
N PHE A 22 1.50 -7.86 -11.36
CA PHE A 22 2.32 -6.78 -10.85
C PHE A 22 3.75 -7.25 -10.52
N PRO A 23 4.78 -6.42 -10.74
CA PRO A 23 6.10 -6.66 -10.18
C PRO A 23 6.02 -6.92 -8.68
N MET A 24 6.82 -7.84 -8.17
CA MET A 24 6.89 -8.09 -6.72
C MET A 24 7.69 -7.02 -6.01
N PHE A 25 8.75 -6.55 -6.64
CA PHE A 25 9.72 -5.60 -6.11
C PHE A 25 9.97 -4.44 -7.08
N GLU A 26 10.40 -3.32 -6.54
CA GLU A 26 10.95 -2.20 -7.27
C GLU A 26 12.28 -1.76 -6.65
N GLU A 27 13.19 -1.19 -7.45
CA GLU A 27 14.44 -0.67 -6.94
C GLU A 27 14.20 0.60 -6.13
N THR A 28 14.81 0.67 -4.96
CA THR A 28 14.85 1.92 -4.18
C THR A 28 16.00 2.79 -4.64
N ASP A 29 15.74 4.06 -4.88
CA ASP A 29 16.79 5.05 -4.94
C ASP A 29 17.47 5.09 -3.56
N SER A 30 18.78 4.83 -3.53
CA SER A 30 19.62 4.56 -2.35
C SER A 30 19.68 5.68 -1.29
N GLY A 31 18.59 6.41 -1.06
CA GLY A 31 18.54 7.60 -0.21
C GLY A 31 17.81 7.44 1.13
N ASP A 32 17.05 6.38 1.34
CA ASP A 32 16.19 6.25 2.53
C ASP A 32 16.81 5.51 3.73
N GLY A 33 18.04 5.03 3.59
CA GLY A 33 18.83 4.48 4.71
C GLY A 33 18.37 3.12 5.24
N LEU A 34 17.41 2.46 4.57
CA LEU A 34 16.92 1.13 4.97
C LEU A 34 17.74 -0.04 4.40
N GLY A 35 18.81 0.25 3.67
CA GLY A 35 19.86 -0.72 3.33
C GLY A 35 19.51 -1.80 2.30
N GLY A 36 18.30 -1.86 1.80
CA GLY A 36 17.88 -2.82 0.79
C GLY A 36 17.90 -2.21 -0.62
N LYS A 37 18.31 -3.00 -1.63
CA LYS A 37 18.18 -2.61 -3.04
C LYS A 37 16.71 -2.62 -3.49
N TRP A 38 15.86 -3.39 -2.83
CA TRP A 38 14.49 -3.67 -3.23
C TRP A 38 13.47 -3.21 -2.19
N THR A 39 12.36 -2.65 -2.65
CA THR A 39 11.14 -2.48 -1.85
C THR A 39 9.98 -3.25 -2.47
N SER A 40 8.98 -3.56 -1.67
CA SER A 40 7.78 -4.26 -2.10
C SER A 40 6.85 -3.29 -2.84
N VAL A 41 6.41 -3.63 -4.05
CA VAL A 41 5.45 -2.80 -4.81
C VAL A 41 4.11 -2.65 -4.05
N HIS A 42 3.64 -3.73 -3.40
CA HIS A 42 2.44 -3.69 -2.58
C HIS A 42 2.79 -3.76 -1.08
N HIS A 43 3.11 -4.96 -0.58
CA HIS A 43 3.56 -5.16 0.80
C HIS A 43 4.30 -6.50 0.92
N PRO A 44 5.14 -6.68 1.97
CA PRO A 44 6.03 -7.84 2.11
C PRO A 44 5.31 -9.17 2.36
N PHE A 45 4.00 -9.18 2.53
CA PHE A 45 3.19 -10.40 2.74
C PHE A 45 2.49 -10.89 1.48
N THR A 46 2.64 -10.19 0.36
CA THR A 46 2.10 -10.58 -0.95
C THR A 46 2.83 -11.81 -1.46
N LYS A 47 2.08 -12.79 -1.96
CA LYS A 47 2.66 -14.02 -2.50
C LYS A 47 3.30 -13.79 -3.86
N PRO A 48 4.59 -14.12 -4.04
CA PRO A 48 5.22 -14.12 -5.36
C PRO A 48 4.67 -15.25 -6.21
N LYS A 49 4.68 -15.07 -7.53
CA LYS A 49 4.47 -16.15 -8.51
C LYS A 49 5.72 -17.04 -8.57
N GLY A 50 5.50 -18.35 -8.68
CA GLY A 50 6.61 -19.31 -8.81
C GLY A 50 7.22 -19.75 -7.49
N THR A 51 8.49 -20.16 -7.56
CA THR A 51 9.22 -20.74 -6.42
C THR A 51 10.08 -19.69 -5.72
N VAL A 52 10.49 -20.00 -4.50
CA VAL A 52 11.43 -19.19 -3.71
C VAL A 52 12.74 -18.99 -4.47
N GLU A 53 13.27 -20.04 -5.09
CA GLU A 53 14.52 -20.02 -5.84
C GLU A 53 14.42 -19.08 -7.06
N ALA A 54 13.33 -19.14 -7.80
CA ALA A 54 13.12 -18.26 -8.95
C ALA A 54 13.07 -16.78 -8.54
N MET A 55 12.38 -16.46 -7.47
CA MET A 55 12.29 -15.11 -6.93
C MET A 55 13.65 -14.60 -6.42
N LYS A 56 14.40 -15.44 -5.68
CA LYS A 56 15.74 -15.06 -5.17
C LYS A 56 16.76 -14.83 -6.27
N ASN A 57 16.72 -15.65 -7.32
CA ASN A 57 17.68 -15.56 -8.42
C ASN A 57 17.40 -14.37 -9.36
N ASN A 58 16.14 -13.97 -9.50
CA ASN A 58 15.73 -12.92 -10.42
C ASN A 58 14.67 -12.00 -9.78
N PRO A 59 15.00 -11.26 -8.73
CA PRO A 59 14.04 -10.40 -8.03
C PRO A 59 13.50 -9.29 -8.92
N GLU A 60 14.28 -8.80 -9.89
CA GLU A 60 13.91 -7.76 -10.85
C GLU A 60 12.77 -8.17 -11.80
N THR A 61 12.59 -9.47 -12.03
CA THR A 61 11.53 -10.01 -12.89
C THR A 61 10.45 -10.76 -12.11
N ALA A 62 10.60 -10.84 -10.79
CA ALA A 62 9.64 -11.53 -9.94
C ALA A 62 8.27 -10.83 -9.98
N LEU A 63 7.23 -11.62 -10.28
CA LEU A 63 5.84 -11.15 -10.28
C LEU A 63 5.15 -11.54 -8.98
N SER A 64 4.17 -10.75 -8.60
CA SER A 64 3.29 -11.02 -7.45
C SER A 64 1.93 -11.57 -7.89
N ILE A 65 1.25 -12.26 -6.96
CA ILE A 65 -0.17 -12.63 -7.14
C ILE A 65 -1.02 -11.54 -6.46
N ALA A 66 -0.87 -10.33 -6.97
CA ALA A 66 -1.71 -9.19 -6.66
C ALA A 66 -2.65 -8.90 -7.83
N TYR A 67 -3.75 -8.24 -7.54
CA TYR A 67 -4.79 -7.93 -8.52
C TYR A 67 -5.55 -6.68 -8.10
N ASP A 68 -5.81 -5.80 -9.07
CA ASP A 68 -6.66 -4.63 -8.89
C ASP A 68 -7.88 -4.70 -9.81
N MET A 69 -9.03 -4.36 -9.27
CA MET A 69 -10.25 -4.18 -10.06
C MET A 69 -10.39 -2.72 -10.43
N VAL A 70 -10.42 -2.47 -11.73
CA VAL A 70 -10.56 -1.13 -12.30
C VAL A 70 -11.94 -1.02 -12.95
N LEU A 71 -12.65 0.05 -12.69
CA LEU A 71 -13.93 0.37 -13.31
C LEU A 71 -13.85 1.76 -13.95
N ASN A 72 -14.11 1.83 -15.26
CA ASN A 72 -14.07 3.09 -16.03
C ASN A 72 -12.75 3.87 -15.85
N GLY A 73 -11.62 3.15 -15.75
CA GLY A 73 -10.31 3.74 -15.56
C GLY A 73 -9.98 4.19 -14.12
N THR A 74 -10.84 3.85 -13.16
CA THR A 74 -10.62 4.10 -11.73
C THR A 74 -10.49 2.77 -11.00
N GLU A 75 -9.41 2.59 -10.26
CA GLU A 75 -9.27 1.46 -9.33
C GLU A 75 -10.34 1.57 -8.24
N ILE A 76 -11.19 0.56 -8.15
CA ILE A 76 -12.27 0.48 -7.14
C ILE A 76 -12.01 -0.53 -6.05
N GLY A 77 -11.01 -1.38 -6.22
CA GLY A 77 -10.62 -2.35 -5.21
C GLY A 77 -9.41 -3.13 -5.64
N GLY A 78 -8.71 -3.70 -4.69
CA GLY A 78 -7.52 -4.48 -4.94
C GLY A 78 -7.23 -5.46 -3.81
N GLY A 79 -6.34 -6.38 -4.08
CA GLY A 79 -5.94 -7.40 -3.13
C GLY A 79 -4.81 -8.29 -3.62
N SER A 80 -4.54 -9.33 -2.85
CA SER A 80 -3.54 -10.32 -3.23
C SER A 80 -3.78 -11.66 -2.55
N LEU A 81 -3.20 -12.71 -3.11
CA LEU A 81 -2.89 -13.90 -2.33
C LEU A 81 -1.74 -13.58 -1.36
N ARG A 82 -1.82 -14.16 -0.17
CA ARG A 82 -0.83 -13.97 0.89
C ARG A 82 0.17 -15.11 0.89
N ILE A 83 1.39 -14.81 1.32
CA ILE A 83 2.36 -15.83 1.66
C ILE A 83 1.80 -16.64 2.83
N ASN A 84 1.77 -17.97 2.67
CA ASN A 84 1.21 -18.88 3.65
C ASN A 84 2.22 -19.92 4.19
N THR A 85 3.51 -19.76 3.84
CA THR A 85 4.60 -20.60 4.34
C THR A 85 5.71 -19.76 4.94
N LEU A 86 6.32 -20.27 6.02
CA LEU A 86 7.39 -19.56 6.72
C LEU A 86 8.61 -19.34 5.84
N ASP A 87 9.02 -20.36 5.05
CA ASP A 87 10.22 -20.30 4.21
C ASP A 87 10.10 -19.22 3.13
N MET A 88 8.94 -19.12 2.49
CA MET A 88 8.69 -18.07 1.49
C MET A 88 8.67 -16.68 2.14
N GLN A 89 8.08 -16.54 3.33
CA GLN A 89 8.07 -15.27 4.04
C GLN A 89 9.46 -14.78 4.43
N LYS A 90 10.29 -15.69 4.95
CA LYS A 90 11.69 -15.39 5.24
C LYS A 90 12.47 -14.99 3.99
N ALA A 91 12.26 -15.70 2.88
CA ALA A 91 12.91 -15.39 1.61
C ALA A 91 12.53 -14.00 1.06
N VAL A 92 11.28 -13.59 1.20
CA VAL A 92 10.84 -12.25 0.81
C VAL A 92 11.45 -11.19 1.73
N PHE A 93 11.50 -11.40 3.04
CA PHE A 93 12.15 -10.48 3.97
C PHE A 93 13.65 -10.32 3.65
N GLU A 94 14.35 -11.42 3.37
CA GLU A 94 15.75 -11.40 2.95
C GLU A 94 15.95 -10.57 1.67
N ALA A 95 15.11 -10.75 0.65
CA ALA A 95 15.15 -9.96 -0.58
C ALA A 95 14.94 -8.46 -0.35
N LEU A 96 14.13 -8.09 0.65
CA LEU A 96 13.87 -6.71 1.06
C LEU A 96 14.93 -6.14 2.02
N GLY A 97 15.97 -6.92 2.37
CA GLY A 97 17.00 -6.50 3.31
C GLY A 97 16.55 -6.45 4.78
N ILE A 98 15.41 -7.04 5.11
CA ILE A 98 14.91 -7.13 6.50
C ILE A 98 15.64 -8.30 7.20
N SER A 99 16.44 -7.97 8.20
CA SER A 99 17.18 -8.98 8.98
C SER A 99 16.25 -9.89 9.81
N GLU A 100 16.72 -11.06 10.19
CA GLU A 100 15.94 -11.97 11.06
C GLU A 100 15.57 -11.33 12.40
N ALA A 101 16.46 -10.54 12.99
CA ALA A 101 16.19 -9.84 14.25
C ALA A 101 15.09 -8.79 14.09
N GLU A 102 15.13 -8.02 13.00
CA GLU A 102 14.11 -7.03 12.68
C GLU A 102 12.77 -7.67 12.32
N ALA A 103 12.79 -8.78 11.59
CA ALA A 103 11.59 -9.55 11.27
C ALA A 103 10.94 -10.13 12.54
N GLU A 104 11.71 -10.63 13.47
CA GLU A 104 11.20 -11.13 14.76
C GLU A 104 10.67 -10.00 15.64
N GLU A 105 11.33 -8.84 15.68
CA GLU A 105 10.86 -7.68 16.44
C GLU A 105 9.53 -7.15 15.90
N LYS A 106 9.41 -6.97 14.57
CA LYS A 106 8.25 -6.31 13.96
C LYS A 106 7.10 -7.26 13.61
N PHE A 107 7.41 -8.53 13.28
CA PHE A 107 6.47 -9.47 12.67
C PHE A 107 6.45 -10.84 13.37
N SER A 108 6.92 -10.95 14.61
CA SER A 108 6.94 -12.22 15.36
C SER A 108 5.58 -12.91 15.42
N PHE A 109 4.49 -12.15 15.59
CA PHE A 109 3.13 -12.69 15.61
C PHE A 109 2.76 -13.39 14.30
N LEU A 110 3.12 -12.82 13.16
CA LEU A 110 2.88 -13.42 11.83
C LEU A 110 3.78 -14.64 11.61
N LEU A 111 5.07 -14.53 11.89
CA LEU A 111 6.01 -15.63 11.73
C LEU A 111 5.63 -16.82 12.61
N ASN A 112 5.18 -16.58 13.84
CA ASN A 112 4.68 -17.61 14.72
C ASN A 112 3.38 -18.25 14.19
N ALA A 113 2.46 -17.47 13.68
CA ALA A 113 1.25 -18.02 13.06
C ALA A 113 1.58 -18.94 11.87
N LEU A 114 2.52 -18.55 11.02
CA LEU A 114 2.97 -19.38 9.88
C LEU A 114 3.63 -20.68 10.31
N LYS A 115 4.30 -20.74 11.48
CA LYS A 115 4.86 -21.98 12.04
C LYS A 115 3.82 -23.04 12.35
N TYR A 116 2.59 -22.63 12.70
CA TYR A 116 1.48 -23.57 12.96
C TYR A 116 0.78 -24.04 11.67
N GLY A 117 1.16 -23.48 10.52
CA GLY A 117 0.56 -23.76 9.22
C GLY A 117 -0.64 -22.85 8.95
N ALA A 118 -0.58 -22.14 7.83
CA ALA A 118 -1.68 -21.32 7.33
C ALA A 118 -2.21 -21.90 6.01
N PRO A 119 -3.53 -21.98 5.80
CA PRO A 119 -4.07 -22.37 4.51
C PRO A 119 -3.73 -21.31 3.45
N PRO A 120 -3.77 -21.65 2.16
CA PRO A 120 -3.78 -20.63 1.12
C PRO A 120 -4.91 -19.64 1.39
N HIS A 121 -4.59 -18.36 1.42
CA HIS A 121 -5.54 -17.30 1.71
C HIS A 121 -5.21 -16.03 0.94
N GLY A 122 -6.18 -15.20 0.78
CA GLY A 122 -6.09 -13.90 0.12
C GLY A 122 -7.33 -13.10 0.42
N GLY A 123 -7.41 -11.93 -0.18
CA GLY A 123 -8.55 -11.05 0.02
C GLY A 123 -8.65 -9.98 -1.05
N LEU A 124 -9.75 -9.27 -1.00
CA LEU A 124 -10.05 -8.13 -1.85
C LEU A 124 -10.72 -7.07 -0.98
N ALA A 125 -10.25 -5.83 -1.08
CA ALA A 125 -10.87 -4.68 -0.44
C ALA A 125 -11.39 -3.73 -1.50
N PHE A 126 -12.64 -3.28 -1.35
CA PHE A 126 -13.24 -2.26 -2.21
C PHE A 126 -13.17 -0.89 -1.55
N GLY A 127 -12.81 0.12 -2.34
CA GLY A 127 -12.94 1.52 -1.95
C GLY A 127 -14.39 1.98 -2.06
N LEU A 128 -15.16 1.90 -0.96
CA LEU A 128 -16.59 2.23 -0.97
C LEU A 128 -16.84 3.64 -1.51
N ASP A 129 -16.04 4.62 -1.08
CA ASP A 129 -16.20 6.01 -1.52
C ASP A 129 -15.97 6.17 -3.03
N ARG A 130 -14.96 5.46 -3.59
CA ARG A 130 -14.71 5.45 -5.04
C ARG A 130 -15.86 4.82 -5.81
N LEU A 131 -16.40 3.72 -5.29
CA LEU A 131 -17.55 3.06 -5.91
C LEU A 131 -18.77 3.97 -5.92
N ILE A 132 -19.10 4.59 -4.79
CA ILE A 132 -20.22 5.54 -4.68
C ILE A 132 -20.01 6.75 -5.59
N MET A 133 -18.80 7.30 -5.67
CA MET A 133 -18.45 8.38 -6.58
C MET A 133 -18.81 8.02 -8.04
N LEU A 134 -18.42 6.83 -8.50
CA LEU A 134 -18.74 6.36 -9.85
C LEU A 134 -20.25 6.14 -10.04
N MET A 135 -20.92 5.52 -9.08
CA MET A 135 -22.38 5.26 -9.15
C MET A 135 -23.22 6.52 -9.17
N THR A 136 -22.77 7.59 -8.52
CA THR A 136 -23.47 8.88 -8.49
C THR A 136 -23.06 9.82 -9.62
N GLY A 137 -22.08 9.43 -10.45
CA GLY A 137 -21.54 10.30 -11.50
C GLY A 137 -20.76 11.51 -10.97
N SER A 138 -20.36 11.49 -9.70
CA SER A 138 -19.59 12.57 -9.08
C SER A 138 -18.16 12.61 -9.64
N GLN A 139 -17.61 13.82 -9.79
CA GLN A 139 -16.28 14.03 -10.35
C GLN A 139 -15.18 13.99 -9.29
N SER A 140 -15.54 14.06 -8.02
CA SER A 140 -14.60 14.06 -6.88
C SER A 140 -15.12 13.18 -5.77
N ILE A 141 -14.20 12.40 -5.18
CA ILE A 141 -14.47 11.59 -3.98
C ILE A 141 -14.91 12.45 -2.78
N ARG A 142 -14.54 13.74 -2.76
CA ARG A 142 -14.97 14.69 -1.72
C ARG A 142 -16.46 14.95 -1.71
N ASP A 143 -17.13 14.73 -2.84
CA ASP A 143 -18.59 14.96 -2.97
C ASP A 143 -19.40 13.85 -2.29
N VAL A 144 -18.77 12.70 -2.01
CA VAL A 144 -19.41 11.50 -1.42
C VAL A 144 -18.90 11.16 -0.02
N ILE A 145 -17.91 11.88 0.49
CA ILE A 145 -17.36 11.71 1.84
C ILE A 145 -17.99 12.76 2.77
N ALA A 146 -18.51 12.31 3.92
CA ALA A 146 -19.18 13.19 4.87
C ALA A 146 -18.26 14.29 5.44
N PHE A 147 -16.97 13.98 5.67
CA PHE A 147 -15.99 14.90 6.24
C PHE A 147 -14.68 14.89 5.46
N PRO A 148 -14.67 15.44 4.22
CA PRO A 148 -13.49 15.42 3.37
C PRO A 148 -12.37 16.27 3.96
N LYS A 149 -11.12 15.79 3.76
CA LYS A 149 -9.92 16.54 4.13
C LYS A 149 -9.50 17.50 3.01
N THR A 150 -8.80 18.58 3.39
CA THR A 150 -8.13 19.48 2.44
C THR A 150 -6.90 18.79 1.82
N LYS A 151 -6.25 19.44 0.84
CA LYS A 151 -4.99 18.96 0.26
C LYS A 151 -3.85 18.90 1.29
N THR A 152 -3.93 19.71 2.35
CA THR A 152 -2.98 19.77 3.47
C THR A 152 -3.37 18.82 4.62
N ALA A 153 -4.34 17.92 4.39
CA ALA A 153 -4.87 16.97 5.36
C ALA A 153 -5.59 17.60 6.56
N GLU A 154 -6.01 18.86 6.44
CA GLU A 154 -6.81 19.53 7.45
C GLU A 154 -8.27 19.07 7.40
N CYS A 155 -8.92 19.02 8.53
CA CYS A 155 -10.35 18.74 8.66
C CYS A 155 -11.12 20.06 8.92
N PRO A 156 -11.85 20.58 7.91
CA PRO A 156 -12.60 21.84 8.09
C PRO A 156 -13.69 21.79 9.16
N LEU A 157 -14.16 20.58 9.52
CA LEU A 157 -15.18 20.42 10.55
C LEU A 157 -14.62 20.58 11.96
N THR A 158 -13.40 20.08 12.20
CA THR A 158 -12.81 20.00 13.55
C THR A 158 -11.59 20.90 13.73
N ASP A 159 -11.21 21.64 12.68
CA ASP A 159 -9.98 22.44 12.62
C ASP A 159 -8.71 21.63 12.97
N ALA A 160 -8.76 20.30 12.78
CA ALA A 160 -7.59 19.45 12.95
C ALA A 160 -6.68 19.49 11.71
N PRO A 161 -5.35 19.40 11.88
CA PRO A 161 -4.61 19.23 13.12
C PRO A 161 -4.53 20.51 13.94
N ALA A 162 -4.57 20.39 15.26
CA ALA A 162 -4.43 21.48 16.21
C ALA A 162 -3.14 21.32 17.03
N PRO A 163 -2.60 22.41 17.61
CA PRO A 163 -1.47 22.33 18.52
C PRO A 163 -1.77 21.42 19.72
N VAL A 164 -0.78 20.63 20.13
CA VAL A 164 -0.89 19.74 21.29
C VAL A 164 -0.43 20.50 22.55
N ASP A 165 -1.16 20.32 23.66
CA ASP A 165 -0.81 20.93 24.94
C ASP A 165 0.57 20.42 25.42
N SER A 166 1.40 21.34 25.85
CA SER A 166 2.73 21.06 26.38
C SER A 166 2.74 20.14 27.60
N LYS A 167 1.63 20.08 28.37
CA LYS A 167 1.47 19.15 29.48
C LYS A 167 1.36 17.70 28.96
N GLN A 168 0.55 17.48 27.89
CA GLN A 168 0.41 16.17 27.28
C GLN A 168 1.73 15.68 26.67
N LEU A 169 2.50 16.57 26.04
CA LEU A 169 3.82 16.22 25.51
C LEU A 169 4.77 15.77 26.63
N ARG A 170 4.78 16.48 27.75
CA ARG A 170 5.60 16.10 28.93
C ARG A 170 5.18 14.76 29.52
N GLU A 171 3.89 14.50 29.66
CA GLU A 171 3.36 13.20 30.13
C GLU A 171 3.80 12.04 29.28
N LEU A 172 3.91 12.25 27.96
CA LEU A 172 4.38 11.25 26.98
C LEU A 172 5.91 11.19 26.86
N GLY A 173 6.65 12.05 27.54
CA GLY A 173 8.12 12.10 27.46
C GLY A 173 8.64 12.55 26.09
N ILE A 174 7.84 13.29 25.31
CA ILE A 174 8.20 13.81 23.98
C ILE A 174 8.23 15.33 23.96
N ARG A 175 8.94 15.88 22.99
CA ARG A 175 8.98 17.33 22.73
C ARG A 175 8.97 17.62 21.22
N VAL A 176 8.43 18.77 20.84
CA VAL A 176 8.49 19.24 19.47
C VAL A 176 9.94 19.66 19.17
N ARG A 177 10.48 19.19 18.03
CA ARG A 177 11.75 19.67 17.53
C ARG A 177 11.54 21.04 16.89
N GLU A 178 12.24 22.06 17.39
CA GLU A 178 12.26 23.37 16.74
C GLU A 178 12.92 23.24 15.35
N LYS A 179 12.25 23.78 14.33
CA LYS A 179 12.90 23.91 13.02
C LYS A 179 14.00 24.95 13.16
N GLU A 180 15.23 24.58 12.84
CA GLU A 180 16.29 25.58 12.64
C GLU A 180 15.79 26.61 11.64
N SER A 181 15.63 27.85 12.05
CA SER A 181 15.37 28.96 11.16
C SER A 181 16.56 29.01 10.18
N LYS A 182 16.34 28.70 8.91
CA LYS A 182 17.34 29.06 7.90
C LYS A 182 17.46 30.56 7.99
N ALA A 183 18.63 31.03 8.49
CA ALA A 183 19.03 32.43 8.35
C ALA A 183 19.05 32.73 6.85
N GLU A 184 18.27 33.73 6.43
CA GLU A 184 18.32 34.30 5.09
C GLU A 184 19.69 34.91 4.79
#